data_52c6d056d6a5f3af7a3f2b4ea68620cf
#
_entry.id   52c6d056d6a5f3af7a3f2b4ea68620cf
#
_cell.length_a   1.000
_cell.length_b   1.000
_cell.length_c   1.000
_cell.angle_alpha   90.00
_cell.angle_beta   90.00
_cell.angle_gamma   90.00
#
_symmetry.space_group_name_H-M   'P 1'
#
loop_
_entity.id
_entity.type
_entity.pdbx_description
1 polymer ?
#
loop_
_entity_poly.entity_id
_entity_poly.type
_entity_poly.pdbx_seq_one_letter_code
_entity_poly.pdbx_strand_id
1 'polypeptide(L)'
;ADKAGIPVSLIYNYHKNKEELFDKIASSLRINFDKIAAEEEQAAGLPSEKYRDVAEDYILDLLENHKIFVILMDKSQGTKYEYAKDQLIHAIEQHIHRQLDKKTHVSYNDMLCHILASNFAEGILEVARHYKDREFAHTMLSLVTKCYYEGVNSL
;
A
#
# COMPACT_ATOMS: atom_id res chain seq x y z
N ALA A 1 -3.94 -14.46 20.14
CA ALA A 1 -4.18 -14.92 21.51
C ALA A 1 -2.91 -15.57 22.09
N ASP A 2 -2.40 -16.66 21.51
CA ASP A 2 -1.28 -17.42 22.08
C ASP A 2 0.01 -16.58 22.25
N LYS A 3 0.37 -15.79 21.22
CA LYS A 3 1.53 -14.87 21.29
C LYS A 3 1.36 -13.74 22.30
N ALA A 4 0.12 -13.37 22.64
CA ALA A 4 -0.19 -12.31 23.60
C ALA A 4 -0.43 -12.85 25.01
N GLY A 5 -0.39 -14.18 25.22
CA GLY A 5 -0.63 -14.81 26.51
C GLY A 5 -2.05 -14.61 27.06
N ILE A 6 -3.02 -14.26 26.22
CA ILE A 6 -4.41 -14.00 26.60
C ILE A 6 -5.34 -15.05 26.02
N PRO A 7 -6.35 -15.54 26.76
CA PRO A 7 -7.34 -16.48 26.24
C PRO A 7 -8.14 -15.85 25.09
N VAL A 8 -8.46 -16.65 24.07
CA VAL A 8 -9.30 -16.20 22.95
C VAL A 8 -10.66 -15.70 23.45
N SER A 9 -11.22 -16.35 24.48
CA SER A 9 -12.48 -15.92 25.11
C SER A 9 -12.46 -14.50 25.64
N LEU A 10 -11.30 -14.03 26.11
CA LEU A 10 -11.18 -12.67 26.62
C LEU A 10 -11.32 -11.63 25.49
N ILE A 11 -10.86 -11.95 24.28
CA ILE A 11 -11.00 -11.09 23.11
C ILE A 11 -12.48 -10.91 22.77
N TYR A 12 -13.25 -12.01 22.81
CA TYR A 12 -14.70 -12.00 22.52
C TYR A 12 -15.56 -11.33 23.60
N ASN A 13 -15.01 -11.05 24.78
CA ASN A 13 -15.70 -10.20 25.77
C ASN A 13 -15.70 -8.71 25.35
N TYR A 14 -14.74 -8.29 24.52
CA TYR A 14 -14.60 -6.91 24.06
C TYR A 14 -15.05 -6.71 22.61
N HIS A 15 -15.10 -7.79 21.82
CA HIS A 15 -15.44 -7.76 20.39
C HIS A 15 -16.40 -8.90 20.06
N LYS A 16 -17.54 -8.58 19.46
CA LYS A 16 -18.60 -9.56 19.15
C LYS A 16 -18.14 -10.62 18.15
N ASN A 17 -17.24 -10.26 17.24
CA ASN A 17 -16.73 -11.16 16.20
C ASN A 17 -15.38 -10.66 15.66
N LYS A 18 -14.78 -11.45 14.76
CA LYS A 18 -13.52 -11.13 14.08
C LYS A 18 -13.60 -9.80 13.31
N GLU A 19 -14.74 -9.52 12.68
CA GLU A 19 -14.92 -8.33 11.85
C GLU A 19 -14.90 -7.05 12.69
N GLU A 20 -15.60 -7.01 13.84
CA GLU A 20 -15.57 -5.88 14.76
C GLU A 20 -14.16 -5.60 15.30
N LEU A 21 -13.41 -6.66 15.64
CA LEU A 21 -12.01 -6.53 16.03
C LEU A 21 -11.17 -5.95 14.88
N PHE A 22 -11.39 -6.46 13.67
CA PHE A 22 -10.67 -6.02 12.47
C PHE A 22 -11.00 -4.57 12.13
N ASP A 23 -12.28 -4.17 12.20
CA ASP A 23 -12.72 -2.79 12.00
C ASP A 23 -12.02 -1.82 12.95
N LYS A 24 -11.92 -2.20 14.22
CA LYS A 24 -11.26 -1.37 15.21
C LYS A 24 -9.76 -1.20 14.96
N ILE A 25 -9.11 -2.25 14.46
CA ILE A 25 -7.70 -2.22 14.07
C ILE A 25 -7.54 -1.39 12.78
N ALA A 26 -8.32 -1.69 11.75
CA ALA A 26 -8.23 -1.05 10.44
C ALA A 26 -8.60 0.44 10.48
N SER A 27 -9.56 0.84 11.32
CA SER A 27 -9.96 2.25 11.47
C SER A 27 -8.85 3.17 11.98
N SER A 28 -7.83 2.62 12.62
CA SER A 28 -6.64 3.38 13.04
C SER A 28 -5.68 3.64 11.88
N LEU A 29 -5.72 2.80 10.84
CA LEU A 29 -4.99 3.00 9.60
C LEU A 29 -5.93 3.66 8.59
N ARG A 30 -5.87 4.97 8.49
CA ARG A 30 -6.69 5.74 7.52
C ARG A 30 -6.16 5.53 6.10
N ILE A 31 -6.19 4.30 5.59
CA ILE A 31 -5.98 4.07 4.18
C ILE A 31 -7.25 4.55 3.47
N ASN A 32 -7.15 5.71 2.87
CA ASN A 32 -8.19 6.22 2.00
C ASN A 32 -7.67 6.13 0.57
N PHE A 33 -7.98 5.02 -0.11
CA PHE A 33 -7.63 4.82 -1.52
C PHE A 33 -8.22 5.92 -2.41
N ASP A 34 -9.40 6.44 -2.07
CA ASP A 34 -10.01 7.56 -2.79
C ASP A 34 -9.20 8.85 -2.62
N LYS A 35 -8.59 9.05 -1.45
CA LYS A 35 -7.69 10.19 -1.20
C LYS A 35 -6.39 10.04 -1.98
N ILE A 36 -5.81 8.85 -2.04
CA ILE A 36 -4.62 8.58 -2.85
C ILE A 36 -4.94 8.88 -4.32
N ALA A 37 -6.06 8.38 -4.83
CA ALA A 37 -6.48 8.64 -6.19
C ALA A 37 -6.77 10.13 -6.48
N ALA A 38 -7.40 10.84 -5.54
CA ALA A 38 -7.68 12.27 -5.67
C ALA A 38 -6.42 13.14 -5.58
N GLU A 39 -5.46 12.79 -4.72
CA GLU A 39 -4.15 13.44 -4.65
C GLU A 39 -3.34 13.18 -5.92
N GLU A 40 -3.46 11.99 -6.52
CA GLU A 40 -2.91 11.69 -7.83
C GLU A 40 -3.53 12.57 -8.93
N GLU A 41 -4.83 12.80 -8.91
CA GLU A 41 -5.50 13.62 -9.90
C GLU A 41 -5.11 15.09 -9.78
N GLN A 42 -4.94 15.60 -8.56
CA GLN A 42 -4.41 16.95 -8.30
C GLN A 42 -2.92 17.06 -8.65
N ALA A 43 -2.13 16.02 -8.43
CA ALA A 43 -0.72 15.95 -8.77
C ALA A 43 -0.47 15.76 -10.28
N ALA A 44 -1.47 15.45 -11.08
CA ALA A 44 -1.34 15.25 -12.52
C ALA A 44 -0.74 16.46 -13.28
N GLY A 45 -0.68 17.64 -12.64
CA GLY A 45 0.01 18.84 -13.13
C GLY A 45 1.37 19.12 -12.49
N LEU A 46 1.82 18.31 -11.53
CA LEU A 46 3.11 18.50 -10.86
C LEU A 46 4.24 17.78 -11.61
N PRO A 47 5.48 18.31 -11.59
CA PRO A 47 6.64 17.57 -12.05
C PRO A 47 6.74 16.22 -11.35
N SER A 48 7.16 15.19 -12.09
CA SER A 48 7.22 13.78 -11.62
C SER A 48 8.00 13.60 -10.29
N GLU A 49 9.00 14.44 -10.01
CA GLU A 49 9.77 14.42 -8.76
C GLU A 49 8.93 14.84 -7.54
N LYS A 50 8.14 15.92 -7.66
CA LYS A 50 7.27 16.37 -6.54
C LYS A 50 6.17 15.37 -6.22
N TYR A 51 5.66 14.69 -7.23
CA TYR A 51 4.67 13.63 -7.03
C TYR A 51 5.26 12.46 -6.24
N ARG A 52 6.48 12.04 -6.61
CA ARG A 52 7.21 10.97 -5.91
C ARG A 52 7.38 11.28 -4.43
N ASP A 53 7.77 12.51 -4.09
CA ASP A 53 8.01 12.93 -2.71
C ASP A 53 6.71 12.87 -1.87
N VAL A 54 5.59 13.32 -2.42
CA VAL A 54 4.26 13.25 -1.75
C VAL A 54 3.82 11.79 -1.56
N ALA A 55 4.02 10.94 -2.56
CA ALA A 55 3.67 9.52 -2.47
C ALA A 55 4.55 8.78 -1.45
N GLU A 56 5.85 9.11 -1.40
CA GLU A 56 6.78 8.54 -0.42
C GLU A 56 6.39 8.92 1.01
N ASP A 57 6.07 10.17 1.29
CA ASP A 57 5.62 10.63 2.61
C ASP A 57 4.36 9.88 3.07
N TYR A 58 3.38 9.71 2.17
CA TYR A 58 2.17 8.96 2.48
C TYR A 58 2.45 7.48 2.79
N ILE A 59 3.30 6.83 2.01
CA ILE A 59 3.67 5.43 2.26
C ILE A 59 4.48 5.32 3.56
N LEU A 60 5.33 6.29 3.89
CA LEU A 60 6.04 6.32 5.16
C LEU A 60 5.10 6.37 6.36
N ASP A 61 4.03 7.15 6.30
CA ASP A 61 3.00 7.19 7.33
C ASP A 61 2.29 5.83 7.50
N LEU A 62 2.06 5.10 6.39
CA LEU A 62 1.57 3.73 6.45
C LEU A 62 2.58 2.79 7.10
N LEU A 63 3.87 2.92 6.78
CA LEU A 63 4.94 2.10 7.33
C LEU A 63 5.17 2.35 8.82
N GLU A 64 4.91 3.53 9.35
CA GLU A 64 4.91 3.77 10.79
C GLU A 64 3.86 2.90 11.52
N ASN A 65 2.77 2.60 10.83
CA ASN A 65 1.74 1.69 11.29
C ASN A 65 1.89 0.28 10.70
N HIS A 66 3.12 -0.14 10.40
CA HIS A 66 3.47 -1.36 9.66
C HIS A 66 2.74 -2.62 10.14
N LYS A 67 2.57 -2.81 11.46
CA LYS A 67 1.86 -3.98 12.01
C LYS A 67 0.41 -4.04 11.55
N ILE A 68 -0.27 -2.90 11.58
CA ILE A 68 -1.67 -2.79 11.16
C ILE A 68 -1.77 -2.94 9.64
N PHE A 69 -0.85 -2.29 8.93
CA PHE A 69 -0.78 -2.37 7.47
C PHE A 69 -0.57 -3.82 7.00
N VAL A 70 0.40 -4.55 7.56
CA VAL A 70 0.62 -5.98 7.26
C VAL A 70 -0.58 -6.85 7.63
N ILE A 71 -1.23 -6.61 8.78
CA ILE A 71 -2.44 -7.35 9.17
C ILE A 71 -3.55 -7.11 8.14
N LEU A 72 -3.76 -5.87 7.71
CA LEU A 72 -4.78 -5.51 6.74
C LEU A 72 -4.52 -6.17 5.37
N MET A 73 -3.26 -6.18 4.91
CA MET A 73 -2.92 -6.72 3.59
C MET A 73 -2.83 -8.26 3.57
N ASP A 74 -2.33 -8.89 4.65
CA ASP A 74 -2.02 -10.33 4.66
C ASP A 74 -3.01 -11.18 5.46
N LYS A 75 -3.85 -10.59 6.33
CA LYS A 75 -4.68 -11.34 7.30
C LYS A 75 -6.15 -10.95 7.27
N SER A 76 -6.59 -10.16 6.31
CA SER A 76 -7.96 -9.65 6.21
C SER A 76 -8.98 -10.66 5.65
N GLN A 77 -8.54 -11.82 5.20
CA GLN A 77 -9.42 -12.84 4.61
C GLN A 77 -10.63 -13.17 5.50
N GLY A 78 -11.81 -13.21 4.90
CA GLY A 78 -13.10 -13.43 5.59
C GLY A 78 -13.57 -12.22 6.40
N THR A 79 -13.09 -11.02 6.09
CA THR A 79 -13.60 -9.74 6.58
C THR A 79 -13.95 -8.85 5.38
N LYS A 80 -14.65 -7.73 5.61
CA LYS A 80 -14.94 -6.76 4.54
C LYS A 80 -13.69 -6.14 3.90
N TYR A 81 -12.51 -6.34 4.49
CA TYR A 81 -11.21 -5.86 4.01
C TYR A 81 -10.43 -6.91 3.23
N GLU A 82 -11.01 -8.05 2.91
CA GLU A 82 -10.29 -9.18 2.26
C GLU A 82 -9.66 -8.81 0.92
N TYR A 83 -10.21 -7.80 0.23
CA TYR A 83 -9.68 -7.29 -1.05
C TYR A 83 -8.78 -6.06 -0.90
N ALA A 84 -8.36 -5.69 0.32
CA ALA A 84 -7.56 -4.48 0.53
C ALA A 84 -6.22 -4.49 -0.25
N LYS A 85 -5.58 -5.66 -0.35
CA LYS A 85 -4.34 -5.83 -1.13
C LYS A 85 -4.60 -5.68 -2.63
N ASP A 86 -5.67 -6.26 -3.14
CA ASP A 86 -6.04 -6.16 -4.55
C ASP A 86 -6.41 -4.71 -4.93
N GLN A 87 -7.07 -3.99 -4.02
CA GLN A 87 -7.38 -2.57 -4.19
C GLN A 87 -6.12 -1.72 -4.25
N LEU A 88 -5.12 -2.01 -3.40
CA LEU A 88 -3.82 -1.33 -3.44
C LEU A 88 -3.12 -1.59 -4.78
N ILE A 89 -3.03 -2.84 -5.22
CA ILE A 89 -2.42 -3.22 -6.50
C ILE A 89 -3.15 -2.51 -7.63
N HIS A 90 -4.48 -2.51 -7.64
CA HIS A 90 -5.28 -1.86 -8.68
C HIS A 90 -5.04 -0.35 -8.73
N ALA A 91 -4.95 0.33 -7.58
CA ALA A 91 -4.64 1.76 -7.54
C ALA A 91 -3.26 2.07 -8.17
N ILE A 92 -2.25 1.26 -7.87
CA ILE A 92 -0.91 1.38 -8.46
C ILE A 92 -0.95 1.08 -9.96
N GLU A 93 -1.69 0.06 -10.39
CA GLU A 93 -1.88 -0.31 -11.80
C GLU A 93 -2.48 0.84 -12.60
N GLN A 94 -3.53 1.48 -12.08
CA GLN A 94 -4.14 2.66 -12.69
C GLN A 94 -3.14 3.83 -12.80
N HIS A 95 -2.28 4.00 -11.80
CA HIS A 95 -1.22 5.00 -11.86
C HIS A 95 -0.23 4.70 -13.01
N ILE A 96 0.21 3.45 -13.16
CA ILE A 96 1.13 3.04 -14.23
C ILE A 96 0.51 3.31 -15.60
N HIS A 97 -0.73 2.89 -15.82
CA HIS A 97 -1.45 3.14 -17.08
C HIS A 97 -1.44 4.63 -17.42
N ARG A 98 -1.83 5.50 -16.46
CA ARG A 98 -1.83 6.94 -16.69
C ARG A 98 -0.45 7.50 -17.03
N GLN A 99 0.62 6.97 -16.45
CA GLN A 99 1.99 7.43 -16.74
C GLN A 99 2.46 6.97 -18.12
N LEU A 100 2.18 5.74 -18.50
CA LEU A 100 2.54 5.19 -19.80
C LEU A 100 1.76 5.88 -20.93
N ASP A 101 0.45 6.08 -20.77
CA ASP A 101 -0.40 6.76 -21.75
C ASP A 101 0.05 8.20 -22.05
N LYS A 102 0.61 8.89 -21.03
CA LYS A 102 1.15 10.25 -21.20
C LYS A 102 2.48 10.29 -21.95
N LYS A 103 3.30 9.25 -21.86
CA LYS A 103 4.66 9.24 -22.37
C LYS A 103 4.80 8.65 -23.76
N THR A 104 3.98 7.67 -24.08
CA THR A 104 4.19 6.85 -25.28
C THR A 104 2.88 6.68 -26.01
N HIS A 105 2.94 6.68 -27.35
CA HIS A 105 1.83 6.25 -28.21
C HIS A 105 1.79 4.71 -28.35
N VAL A 106 2.56 4.00 -27.53
CA VAL A 106 2.63 2.53 -27.51
C VAL A 106 1.65 2.02 -26.47
N SER A 107 0.72 1.19 -26.88
CA SER A 107 -0.15 0.46 -25.95
C SER A 107 0.61 -0.69 -25.34
N TYR A 108 0.81 -0.65 -24.03
CA TYR A 108 1.40 -1.75 -23.27
C TYR A 108 0.32 -2.76 -22.86
N ASN A 109 0.74 -4.03 -22.73
CA ASN A 109 -0.15 -5.08 -22.28
C ASN A 109 -0.52 -4.85 -20.80
N ASP A 110 -1.81 -4.93 -20.47
CA ASP A 110 -2.36 -4.77 -19.12
C ASP A 110 -1.65 -5.69 -18.11
N MET A 111 -1.23 -6.88 -18.55
CA MET A 111 -0.47 -7.82 -17.72
C MET A 111 0.88 -7.25 -17.28
N LEU A 112 1.56 -6.44 -18.11
CA LEU A 112 2.80 -5.77 -17.72
C LEU A 112 2.53 -4.76 -16.60
N CYS A 113 1.47 -3.94 -16.75
CA CYS A 113 1.08 -2.97 -15.73
C CYS A 113 0.73 -3.67 -14.41
N HIS A 114 -0.01 -4.77 -14.49
CA HIS A 114 -0.34 -5.59 -13.33
C HIS A 114 0.91 -6.18 -12.64
N ILE A 115 1.86 -6.72 -13.38
CA ILE A 115 3.12 -7.25 -12.84
C ILE A 115 3.91 -6.16 -12.13
N LEU A 116 4.06 -4.99 -12.76
CA LEU A 116 4.79 -3.86 -12.17
C LEU A 116 4.11 -3.36 -10.89
N ALA A 117 2.78 -3.24 -10.91
CA ALA A 117 2.00 -2.84 -9.73
C ALA A 117 2.12 -3.84 -8.59
N SER A 118 2.00 -5.14 -8.90
CA SER A 118 2.14 -6.22 -7.91
C SER A 118 3.52 -6.25 -7.28
N ASN A 119 4.58 -6.10 -8.09
CA ASN A 119 5.96 -6.07 -7.60
C ASN A 119 6.21 -4.87 -6.70
N PHE A 120 5.70 -3.69 -7.05
CA PHE A 120 5.85 -2.49 -6.23
C PHE A 120 5.08 -2.59 -4.92
N ALA A 121 3.82 -3.04 -4.96
CA ALA A 121 3.01 -3.27 -3.77
C ALA A 121 3.67 -4.27 -2.81
N GLU A 122 4.20 -5.39 -3.33
CA GLU A 122 4.90 -6.37 -2.53
C GLU A 122 6.22 -5.82 -1.97
N GLY A 123 6.95 -5.01 -2.73
CA GLY A 123 8.14 -4.31 -2.23
C GLY A 123 7.84 -3.44 -1.01
N ILE A 124 6.76 -2.65 -1.04
CA ILE A 124 6.30 -1.86 0.11
C ILE A 124 5.93 -2.77 1.30
N LEU A 125 5.22 -3.86 1.03
CA LEU A 125 4.82 -4.82 2.07
C LEU A 125 6.03 -5.50 2.71
N GLU A 126 7.07 -5.84 1.94
CA GLU A 126 8.31 -6.38 2.49
C GLU A 126 9.03 -5.37 3.40
N VAL A 127 9.05 -4.09 3.05
CA VAL A 127 9.56 -3.04 3.95
C VAL A 127 8.74 -3.01 5.26
N ALA A 128 7.41 -3.12 5.16
CA ALA A 128 6.53 -3.16 6.34
C ALA A 128 6.74 -4.39 7.21
N ARG A 129 6.90 -5.57 6.61
CA ARG A 129 7.15 -6.85 7.33
C ARG A 129 8.48 -6.85 8.08
N HIS A 130 9.47 -6.14 7.54
CA HIS A 130 10.83 -6.05 8.09
C HIS A 130 11.14 -4.70 8.74
N TYR A 131 10.11 -3.92 9.04
CA TYR A 131 10.24 -2.60 9.63
C TYR A 131 11.08 -2.63 10.92
N LYS A 132 12.06 -1.76 11.02
CA LYS A 132 12.91 -1.57 12.20
C LYS A 132 12.63 -0.23 12.87
N ASP A 133 12.77 0.83 12.10
CA ASP A 133 12.57 2.21 12.50
C ASP A 133 12.24 3.07 11.27
N ARG A 134 11.95 4.35 11.47
CA ARG A 134 11.59 5.28 10.41
C ARG A 134 12.72 5.49 9.40
N GLU A 135 13.98 5.54 9.86
CA GLU A 135 15.14 5.74 8.99
C GLU A 135 15.35 4.55 8.04
N PHE A 136 15.26 3.33 8.58
CA PHE A 136 15.27 2.11 7.78
C PHE A 136 14.14 2.11 6.74
N ALA A 137 12.91 2.42 7.17
CA ALA A 137 11.75 2.43 6.28
C ALA A 137 11.91 3.46 5.16
N HIS A 138 12.36 4.68 5.48
CA HIS A 138 12.63 5.72 4.50
C HIS A 138 13.70 5.29 3.50
N THR A 139 14.82 4.75 3.96
CA THR A 139 15.91 4.31 3.09
C THR A 139 15.45 3.20 2.15
N MET A 140 14.77 2.18 2.66
CA MET A 140 14.30 1.05 1.85
C MET A 140 13.21 1.48 0.88
N LEU A 141 12.25 2.29 1.34
CA LEU A 141 11.18 2.80 0.48
C LEU A 141 11.75 3.64 -0.67
N SER A 142 12.66 4.56 -0.39
CA SER A 142 13.28 5.41 -1.42
C SER A 142 13.99 4.57 -2.49
N LEU A 143 14.68 3.49 -2.10
CA LEU A 143 15.32 2.58 -3.06
C LEU A 143 14.30 1.80 -3.89
N VAL A 144 13.26 1.25 -3.26
CA VAL A 144 12.17 0.52 -3.93
C VAL A 144 11.44 1.44 -4.91
N THR A 145 11.09 2.64 -4.46
CA THR A 145 10.42 3.67 -5.27
C THR A 145 11.28 4.08 -6.46
N LYS A 146 12.56 4.31 -6.23
CA LYS A 146 13.51 4.65 -7.31
C LYS A 146 13.55 3.55 -8.36
N CYS A 147 13.73 2.30 -7.97
CA CYS A 147 13.74 1.16 -8.90
C CYS A 147 12.45 1.08 -9.72
N TYR A 148 11.31 1.27 -9.04
CA TYR A 148 10.00 1.26 -9.68
C TYR A 148 9.87 2.38 -10.73
N TYR A 149 10.12 3.65 -10.33
CA TYR A 149 9.96 4.78 -11.23
C TYR A 149 10.96 4.76 -12.38
N GLU A 150 12.22 4.42 -12.14
CA GLU A 150 13.22 4.29 -13.21
C GLU A 150 12.85 3.17 -14.18
N GLY A 151 12.35 2.02 -13.67
CA GLY A 151 11.86 0.92 -14.50
C GLY A 151 10.70 1.34 -15.38
N VAL A 152 9.65 1.91 -14.80
CA VAL A 152 8.47 2.40 -15.54
C VAL A 152 8.86 3.53 -16.52
N ASN A 153 9.79 4.39 -16.14
CA ASN A 153 10.24 5.48 -16.97
C ASN A 153 11.12 5.04 -18.17
N SER A 154 11.70 3.86 -18.09
CA SER A 154 12.51 3.28 -19.17
C SER A 154 11.69 2.61 -20.28
N LEU A 155 10.40 2.38 -20.04
CA LEU A 155 9.44 1.86 -21.02
C LEU A 155 8.95 2.97 -21.92
#